data_0fadf558dcef7229a1f4301a15189346
#
_entry.id   0fadf558dcef7229a1f4301a15189346
#
_cell.length_a   1.000
_cell.length_b   1.000
_cell.length_c   1.000
_cell.angle_alpha   90.00
_cell.angle_beta   90.00
_cell.angle_gamma   90.00
#
_symmetry.space_group_name_H-M   'P 1'
#
loop_
_entity.id
_entity.type
_entity.pdbx_description
1 polymer ?
#
loop_
_entity_poly.entity_id
_entity_poly.type
_entity_poly.pdbx_seq_one_letter_code
_entity_poly.pdbx_strand_id
1 'polypeptide(L)'
;MKYSSEELGRQAGILMRTHGLLYYAVSRVLTEEEGFEGGRAVRHWIRIQANWRGEEMKKAHTALRMPIDVEHIQRFWDNALSDFWYRKEGKYTTYDVAMQVPSCAYADVWQERDWWMWGHVYCDELHQHILEKYNPDGVVVIPECLMKGDRQCDFRWILPPFAQMKFDDVKDDYPGQDHEKDYLAQTPEEAQKKNIRRGTRLLGMELYMLRETLREYFPERQEELYEKILKLLAQERAADFVRFFEASHEDWKTFVTKSFDLPFIAFEAEIEEDETELKVTFSDDPIREGLAYFDMAEEAYQFMHQQCCWMSEEERMPVKMRFEKNAEGKGELVIEVV
;
A
#
# COMPACT_ATOMS: atom_id res chain seq x y z
N MET A 1 -7.39 11.14 -19.16
CA MET A 1 -8.43 11.73 -18.29
C MET A 1 -7.75 12.63 -17.26
N LYS A 2 -8.33 13.77 -16.88
CA LYS A 2 -7.76 14.66 -15.85
C LYS A 2 -8.54 14.46 -14.55
N TYR A 3 -7.88 13.97 -13.52
CA TYR A 3 -8.48 13.74 -12.20
C TYR A 3 -8.39 14.98 -11.33
N SER A 4 -9.42 15.25 -10.56
CA SER A 4 -9.40 16.28 -9.51
C SER A 4 -8.58 15.82 -8.31
N SER A 5 -8.15 16.76 -7.45
CA SER A 5 -7.47 16.43 -6.20
C SER A 5 -8.34 15.58 -5.25
N GLU A 6 -9.66 15.75 -5.30
CA GLU A 6 -10.60 14.94 -4.51
C GLU A 6 -10.63 13.49 -5.00
N GLU A 7 -10.72 13.27 -6.31
CA GLU A 7 -10.68 11.93 -6.91
C GLU A 7 -9.35 11.22 -6.61
N LEU A 8 -8.23 11.93 -6.75
CA LEU A 8 -6.90 11.40 -6.39
C LEU A 8 -6.79 11.08 -4.90
N GLY A 9 -7.36 11.94 -4.03
CA GLY A 9 -7.41 11.70 -2.59
C GLY A 9 -8.21 10.45 -2.25
N ARG A 10 -9.36 10.26 -2.88
CA ARG A 10 -10.22 9.09 -2.71
C ARG A 10 -9.48 7.81 -3.15
N GLN A 11 -8.81 7.84 -4.28
CA GLN A 11 -8.01 6.71 -4.78
C GLN A 11 -6.85 6.35 -3.85
N ALA A 12 -6.13 7.34 -3.34
CA ALA A 12 -5.08 7.11 -2.35
C ALA A 12 -5.63 6.45 -1.08
N GLY A 13 -6.82 6.86 -0.64
CA GLY A 13 -7.48 6.25 0.51
C GLY A 13 -7.90 4.80 0.28
N ILE A 14 -8.43 4.47 -0.89
CA ILE A 14 -8.78 3.09 -1.27
C ILE A 14 -7.52 2.23 -1.35
N LEU A 15 -6.43 2.75 -1.91
CA LEU A 15 -5.14 2.05 -1.94
C LEU A 15 -4.63 1.76 -0.51
N MET A 16 -4.73 2.71 0.41
CA MET A 16 -4.40 2.47 1.82
C MET A 16 -5.27 1.37 2.42
N ARG A 17 -6.58 1.34 2.11
CA ARG A 17 -7.45 0.26 2.55
C ARG A 17 -7.03 -1.08 1.95
N THR A 18 -6.63 -1.13 0.67
CA THR A 18 -6.13 -2.36 0.02
C THR A 18 -4.91 -2.93 0.74
N HIS A 19 -3.94 -2.11 1.12
CA HIS A 19 -2.83 -2.54 1.98
C HIS A 19 -3.31 -3.05 3.35
N GLY A 20 -4.26 -2.34 3.97
CA GLY A 20 -4.88 -2.78 5.23
C GLY A 20 -5.58 -4.14 5.11
N LEU A 21 -6.29 -4.37 4.00
CA LEU A 21 -6.94 -5.63 3.67
C LEU A 21 -5.93 -6.76 3.40
N LEU A 22 -4.84 -6.48 2.70
CA LEU A 22 -3.77 -7.46 2.51
C LEU A 22 -3.19 -7.89 3.86
N TYR A 23 -2.88 -6.93 4.74
CA TYR A 23 -2.40 -7.24 6.07
C TYR A 23 -3.41 -8.06 6.88
N TYR A 24 -4.69 -7.69 6.83
CA TYR A 24 -5.76 -8.45 7.47
C TYR A 24 -5.81 -9.90 6.95
N ALA A 25 -5.80 -10.08 5.62
CA ALA A 25 -5.84 -11.41 5.02
C ALA A 25 -4.63 -12.27 5.41
N VAL A 26 -3.42 -11.70 5.37
CA VAL A 26 -2.18 -12.40 5.77
C VAL A 26 -2.24 -12.79 7.25
N SER A 27 -2.52 -11.84 8.13
CA SER A 27 -2.52 -12.10 9.57
C SER A 27 -3.63 -13.06 9.98
N ARG A 28 -4.80 -12.97 9.36
CA ARG A 28 -5.92 -13.87 9.64
C ARG A 28 -5.62 -15.29 9.19
N VAL A 29 -5.29 -15.49 7.91
CA VAL A 29 -5.03 -16.83 7.39
C VAL A 29 -3.89 -17.50 8.15
N LEU A 30 -2.76 -16.82 8.34
CA LEU A 30 -1.61 -17.43 8.99
C LEU A 30 -1.88 -17.77 10.45
N THR A 31 -2.61 -16.92 11.19
CA THR A 31 -2.90 -17.22 12.59
C THR A 31 -3.98 -18.29 12.77
N GLU A 32 -4.97 -18.34 11.90
CA GLU A 32 -6.01 -19.37 11.94
C GLU A 32 -5.48 -20.74 11.49
N GLU A 33 -4.61 -20.80 10.47
CA GLU A 33 -4.08 -22.07 9.93
C GLU A 33 -2.84 -22.59 10.68
N GLU A 34 -1.96 -21.71 11.14
CA GLU A 34 -0.63 -22.05 11.67
C GLU A 34 -0.42 -21.60 13.12
N GLY A 35 -1.44 -21.01 13.74
CA GLY A 35 -1.43 -20.65 15.16
C GLY A 35 -0.26 -19.75 15.54
N PHE A 36 0.55 -20.20 16.51
CA PHE A 36 1.68 -19.43 17.02
C PHE A 36 2.78 -19.17 15.97
N GLU A 37 3.11 -20.16 15.16
CA GLU A 37 4.11 -20.00 14.07
C GLU A 37 3.59 -19.06 12.98
N GLY A 38 2.28 -19.09 12.69
CA GLY A 38 1.63 -18.11 11.83
C GLY A 38 1.80 -16.69 12.35
N GLY A 39 1.60 -16.47 13.64
CA GLY A 39 1.83 -15.19 14.29
C GLY A 39 3.29 -14.71 14.21
N ARG A 40 4.27 -15.62 14.30
CA ARG A 40 5.70 -15.32 14.09
C ARG A 40 5.98 -14.93 12.65
N ALA A 41 5.42 -15.65 11.69
CA ALA A 41 5.56 -15.35 10.27
C ALA A 41 4.97 -13.97 9.91
N VAL A 42 3.81 -13.60 10.47
CA VAL A 42 3.22 -12.26 10.30
C VAL A 42 4.17 -11.18 10.77
N ARG A 43 4.73 -11.30 11.98
CA ARG A 43 5.71 -10.32 12.51
C ARG A 43 6.96 -10.25 11.65
N HIS A 44 7.46 -11.40 11.18
CA HIS A 44 8.61 -11.45 10.27
C HIS A 44 8.30 -10.69 8.98
N TRP A 45 7.15 -10.96 8.36
CA TRP A 45 6.72 -10.27 7.14
C TRP A 45 6.66 -8.75 7.30
N ILE A 46 6.10 -8.24 8.41
CA ILE A 46 6.08 -6.80 8.71
C ILE A 46 7.50 -6.24 8.81
N ARG A 47 8.39 -6.92 9.52
CA ARG A 47 9.76 -6.45 9.77
C ARG A 47 10.60 -6.39 8.50
N ILE A 48 10.51 -7.40 7.62
CA ILE A 48 11.28 -7.37 6.36
C ILE A 48 10.80 -6.26 5.43
N GLN A 49 9.49 -5.99 5.39
CA GLN A 49 8.93 -4.84 4.68
C GLN A 49 9.43 -3.52 5.27
N ALA A 50 9.32 -3.37 6.58
CA ALA A 50 9.75 -2.16 7.28
C ALA A 50 11.23 -1.86 7.06
N ASN A 51 12.06 -2.89 7.18
CA ASN A 51 13.50 -2.79 6.93
C ASN A 51 13.80 -2.33 5.51
N TRP A 52 13.19 -2.98 4.52
CA TRP A 52 13.39 -2.63 3.13
C TRP A 52 12.93 -1.18 2.84
N ARG A 53 11.75 -0.79 3.32
CA ARG A 53 11.21 0.56 3.15
C ARG A 53 12.12 1.62 3.76
N GLY A 54 12.63 1.39 4.97
CA GLY A 54 13.57 2.31 5.63
C GLY A 54 14.86 2.49 4.84
N GLU A 55 15.42 1.39 4.31
CA GLU A 55 16.61 1.42 3.46
C GLU A 55 16.37 2.15 2.13
N GLU A 56 15.24 1.90 1.46
CA GLU A 56 14.90 2.55 0.19
C GLU A 56 14.65 4.04 0.35
N MET A 57 13.89 4.46 1.37
CA MET A 57 13.72 5.89 1.65
C MET A 57 15.07 6.56 1.98
N LYS A 58 15.94 5.88 2.73
CA LYS A 58 17.29 6.39 3.01
C LYS A 58 18.10 6.60 1.73
N LYS A 59 18.10 5.63 0.82
CA LYS A 59 18.79 5.72 -0.48
C LYS A 59 18.20 6.86 -1.33
N ALA A 60 16.87 6.92 -1.44
CA ALA A 60 16.19 7.95 -2.20
C ALA A 60 16.48 9.37 -1.68
N HIS A 61 16.38 9.56 -0.36
CA HIS A 61 16.66 10.86 0.27
C HIS A 61 18.13 11.25 0.13
N THR A 62 19.04 10.28 0.22
CA THR A 62 20.47 10.50 -0.02
C THR A 62 20.74 10.95 -1.46
N ALA A 63 20.18 10.27 -2.45
CA ALA A 63 20.30 10.64 -3.86
C ALA A 63 19.75 12.03 -4.15
N LEU A 64 18.66 12.43 -3.48
CA LEU A 64 18.08 13.76 -3.52
C LEU A 64 18.78 14.80 -2.64
N ARG A 65 19.89 14.42 -1.99
CA ARG A 65 20.64 15.26 -1.04
C ARG A 65 19.81 15.81 0.10
N MET A 66 18.82 15.04 0.55
CA MET A 66 18.02 15.35 1.72
C MET A 66 18.69 14.85 3.00
N PRO A 67 18.56 15.56 4.12
CA PRO A 67 18.99 15.06 5.42
C PRO A 67 18.28 13.77 5.80
N ILE A 68 18.99 12.86 6.47
CA ILE A 68 18.44 11.60 6.97
C ILE A 68 17.98 11.81 8.42
N ASP A 69 16.84 12.46 8.60
CA ASP A 69 16.26 12.84 9.87
C ASP A 69 14.74 12.56 9.94
N VAL A 70 14.15 12.76 11.13
CA VAL A 70 12.73 12.43 11.35
C VAL A 70 11.76 13.40 10.68
N GLU A 71 12.18 14.62 10.34
CA GLU A 71 11.34 15.53 9.57
C GLU A 71 11.21 15.08 8.11
N HIS A 72 12.34 14.75 7.46
CA HIS A 72 12.36 14.39 6.05
C HIS A 72 11.67 13.04 5.80
N ILE A 73 11.90 12.02 6.64
CA ILE A 73 11.18 10.75 6.48
C ILE A 73 9.66 10.94 6.56
N GLN A 74 9.16 11.85 7.40
CA GLN A 74 7.73 12.10 7.54
C GLN A 74 7.13 12.99 6.45
N ARG A 75 7.90 13.91 5.88
CA ARG A 75 7.46 14.77 4.78
C ARG A 75 7.45 14.03 3.44
N PHE A 76 8.37 13.10 3.26
CA PHE A 76 8.57 12.36 2.01
C PHE A 76 8.34 10.86 2.22
N TRP A 77 7.24 10.53 2.87
CA TRP A 77 6.84 9.16 3.15
C TRP A 77 6.59 8.37 1.86
N ASP A 78 6.94 7.09 1.85
CA ASP A 78 6.93 6.23 0.67
C ASP A 78 5.56 5.66 0.28
N ASN A 79 4.53 5.87 1.07
CA ASN A 79 3.19 5.37 0.81
C ASN A 79 2.21 6.49 0.46
N ALA A 80 1.15 6.14 -0.26
CA ALA A 80 0.04 7.03 -0.51
C ALA A 80 -0.64 7.38 0.83
N LEU A 81 -0.67 8.68 1.14
CA LEU A 81 -1.43 9.22 2.26
C LEU A 81 -2.53 10.10 1.68
N SER A 82 -3.74 9.96 2.19
CA SER A 82 -4.89 10.72 1.75
C SER A 82 -5.54 11.41 2.94
N ASP A 83 -5.68 12.71 2.87
CA ASP A 83 -6.44 13.48 3.88
C ASP A 83 -7.91 13.06 3.97
N PHE A 84 -8.39 12.28 3.02
CA PHE A 84 -9.74 11.75 2.99
C PHE A 84 -9.96 10.65 4.06
N TRP A 85 -8.97 9.76 4.25
CA TRP A 85 -9.02 8.68 5.25
C TRP A 85 -7.83 8.63 6.21
N TYR A 86 -6.87 9.53 6.03
CA TYR A 86 -5.71 9.62 6.90
C TYR A 86 -5.48 11.08 7.24
N ARG A 87 -5.82 11.49 8.44
CA ARG A 87 -5.51 12.82 8.95
C ARG A 87 -4.30 12.75 9.85
N LYS A 88 -3.40 13.67 9.65
CA LYS A 88 -2.28 13.88 10.55
C LYS A 88 -2.07 15.37 10.81
N GLU A 89 -1.90 15.70 12.07
CA GLU A 89 -1.55 17.05 12.52
C GLU A 89 -0.30 16.94 13.37
N GLY A 90 0.61 17.89 13.28
CA GLY A 90 1.81 17.77 14.08
C GLY A 90 2.82 18.87 13.93
N LYS A 91 3.84 18.80 14.78
CA LYS A 91 5.03 19.62 14.72
C LYS A 91 6.18 18.79 14.19
N TYR A 92 6.86 19.34 13.21
CA TYR A 92 7.95 18.68 12.51
C TYR A 92 9.25 19.45 12.74
N THR A 93 10.21 18.80 13.34
CA THR A 93 11.59 19.27 13.42
C THR A 93 12.52 18.12 13.04
N THR A 94 13.77 18.43 12.73
CA THR A 94 14.78 17.42 12.35
C THR A 94 15.06 16.39 13.46
N TYR A 95 14.69 16.68 14.72
CA TYR A 95 14.97 15.83 15.88
C TYR A 95 13.74 15.26 16.56
N ASP A 96 12.59 15.87 16.37
CA ASP A 96 11.36 15.51 17.05
C ASP A 96 10.16 15.82 16.13
N VAL A 97 9.47 14.77 15.72
CA VAL A 97 8.18 14.88 15.06
C VAL A 97 7.12 14.35 16.00
N ALA A 98 6.26 15.24 16.48
CA ALA A 98 5.07 14.89 17.23
C ALA A 98 3.87 14.95 16.30
N MET A 99 3.22 13.83 16.06
CA MET A 99 2.18 13.69 15.05
C MET A 99 0.95 12.98 15.62
N GLN A 100 -0.20 13.63 15.50
CA GLN A 100 -1.50 13.07 15.87
C GLN A 100 -2.25 12.59 14.63
N VAL A 101 -2.80 11.39 14.69
CA VAL A 101 -3.52 10.73 13.60
C VAL A 101 -4.92 10.33 14.10
N PRO A 102 -5.92 11.21 13.96
CA PRO A 102 -7.28 10.95 14.43
C PRO A 102 -8.07 10.00 13.51
N SER A 103 -7.60 9.76 12.29
CA SER A 103 -8.22 8.80 11.35
C SER A 103 -7.16 8.12 10.51
N CYS A 104 -7.35 6.82 10.23
CA CYS A 104 -6.44 6.01 9.47
C CYS A 104 -7.19 4.90 8.74
N ALA A 105 -7.09 4.84 7.41
CA ALA A 105 -7.75 3.84 6.59
C ALA A 105 -7.36 2.39 6.95
N TYR A 106 -6.15 2.16 7.42
CA TYR A 106 -5.72 0.87 7.95
C TYR A 106 -6.50 0.49 9.22
N ALA A 107 -6.57 1.42 10.18
CA ALA A 107 -7.29 1.20 11.43
C ALA A 107 -8.77 0.95 11.17
N ASP A 108 -9.41 1.69 10.25
CA ASP A 108 -10.80 1.48 9.86
C ASP A 108 -11.03 0.06 9.34
N VAL A 109 -10.17 -0.42 8.44
CA VAL A 109 -10.22 -1.80 7.90
C VAL A 109 -10.18 -2.84 9.02
N TRP A 110 -9.28 -2.68 9.97
CA TRP A 110 -9.10 -3.67 11.03
C TRP A 110 -10.16 -3.58 12.13
N GLN A 111 -10.64 -2.37 12.46
CA GLN A 111 -11.76 -2.17 13.40
C GLN A 111 -13.07 -2.72 12.86
N GLU A 112 -13.37 -2.50 11.59
CA GLU A 112 -14.54 -3.05 10.89
C GLU A 112 -14.59 -4.58 10.93
N ARG A 113 -13.44 -5.24 11.13
CA ARG A 113 -13.27 -6.71 11.16
C ARG A 113 -12.96 -7.26 12.54
N ASP A 114 -13.06 -6.44 13.56
CA ASP A 114 -12.71 -6.78 14.96
C ASP A 114 -11.27 -7.32 15.12
N TRP A 115 -10.33 -6.75 14.33
CA TRP A 115 -8.94 -7.21 14.23
C TRP A 115 -7.95 -6.33 15.00
N TRP A 116 -8.37 -5.84 16.17
CA TRP A 116 -7.69 -4.85 17.03
C TRP A 116 -6.25 -5.21 17.40
N MET A 117 -6.07 -6.42 17.89
CA MET A 117 -4.77 -6.88 18.39
C MET A 117 -3.73 -6.90 17.27
N TRP A 118 -4.07 -7.44 16.12
CA TRP A 118 -3.14 -7.56 15.00
C TRP A 118 -2.88 -6.21 14.33
N GLY A 119 -3.86 -5.33 14.25
CA GLY A 119 -3.64 -3.96 13.79
C GLY A 119 -2.68 -3.20 14.70
N HIS A 120 -2.74 -3.40 16.02
CA HIS A 120 -1.76 -2.84 16.95
C HIS A 120 -0.36 -3.41 16.71
N VAL A 121 -0.22 -4.72 16.53
CA VAL A 121 1.06 -5.38 16.20
C VAL A 121 1.69 -4.79 14.95
N TYR A 122 0.89 -4.51 13.92
CA TYR A 122 1.39 -3.84 12.70
C TYR A 122 2.02 -2.48 13.00
N CYS A 123 1.29 -1.62 13.72
CA CYS A 123 1.79 -0.28 14.03
C CYS A 123 3.10 -0.30 14.85
N ASP A 124 3.18 -1.17 15.84
CA ASP A 124 4.37 -1.30 16.70
C ASP A 124 5.59 -1.81 15.92
N GLU A 125 5.39 -2.85 15.10
CA GLU A 125 6.50 -3.46 14.37
C GLU A 125 6.97 -2.59 13.18
N LEU A 126 6.04 -2.02 12.42
CA LEU A 126 6.37 -1.32 11.18
C LEU A 126 7.19 -0.05 11.42
N HIS A 127 6.66 0.86 12.23
CA HIS A 127 7.20 2.22 12.31
C HIS A 127 8.61 2.25 12.91
N GLN A 128 8.84 1.50 13.98
CA GLN A 128 10.15 1.42 14.61
C GLN A 128 11.20 0.83 13.66
N HIS A 129 10.87 -0.28 12.97
CA HIS A 129 11.83 -0.92 12.06
C HIS A 129 12.12 -0.09 10.81
N ILE A 130 11.14 0.67 10.30
CA ILE A 130 11.40 1.64 9.22
C ILE A 130 12.40 2.69 9.69
N LEU A 131 12.16 3.33 10.84
CA LEU A 131 13.03 4.38 11.34
C LEU A 131 14.43 3.86 11.65
N GLU A 132 14.53 2.70 12.28
CA GLU A 132 15.82 2.07 12.64
C GLU A 132 16.71 1.80 11.41
N LYS A 133 16.13 1.42 10.27
CA LYS A 133 16.85 1.26 9.01
C LYS A 133 17.15 2.57 8.32
N TYR A 134 16.25 3.53 8.41
CA TYR A 134 16.46 4.86 7.87
C TYR A 134 17.52 5.63 8.66
N ASN A 135 17.43 5.65 9.98
CA ASN A 135 18.42 6.19 10.89
C ASN A 135 18.47 5.36 12.20
N PRO A 136 19.57 4.63 12.46
CA PRO A 136 19.63 3.64 13.54
C PRO A 136 19.54 4.22 14.95
N ASP A 137 19.74 5.53 15.11
CA ASP A 137 19.61 6.21 16.42
C ASP A 137 18.18 6.69 16.68
N GLY A 138 17.27 6.47 15.73
CA GLY A 138 15.89 6.91 15.79
C GLY A 138 15.00 6.01 16.67
N VAL A 139 14.06 6.62 17.36
CA VAL A 139 13.06 5.94 18.20
C VAL A 139 11.66 6.41 17.84
N VAL A 140 10.73 5.47 17.67
CA VAL A 140 9.31 5.73 17.53
C VAL A 140 8.59 5.32 18.81
N VAL A 141 7.76 6.21 19.34
CA VAL A 141 6.89 5.94 20.50
C VAL A 141 5.45 6.24 20.10
N ILE A 142 4.52 5.32 20.42
CA ILE A 142 3.10 5.44 20.12
C ILE A 142 2.31 5.31 21.44
N PRO A 143 2.23 6.38 22.25
CA PRO A 143 1.57 6.34 23.55
C PRO A 143 0.07 6.11 23.46
N GLU A 144 -0.60 6.66 22.43
CA GLU A 144 -2.01 6.43 22.12
C GLU A 144 -2.11 5.79 20.74
N CYS A 145 -3.04 4.85 20.56
CA CYS A 145 -3.22 4.12 19.29
C CYS A 145 -4.70 3.81 19.04
N LEU A 146 -5.20 4.17 17.86
CA LEU A 146 -6.55 3.83 17.40
C LEU A 146 -6.86 2.34 17.59
N MET A 147 -5.87 1.48 17.41
CA MET A 147 -6.01 0.02 17.57
C MET A 147 -6.00 -0.45 19.04
N LYS A 148 -5.84 0.44 19.99
CA LYS A 148 -6.06 0.21 21.44
C LYS A 148 -7.39 0.78 21.93
N GLY A 149 -8.18 1.38 21.04
CA GLY A 149 -9.43 2.05 21.39
C GLY A 149 -9.24 3.52 21.81
N ASP A 150 -8.06 4.09 21.62
CA ASP A 150 -7.82 5.51 21.84
C ASP A 150 -8.49 6.35 20.75
N ARG A 151 -8.64 7.65 20.98
CA ARG A 151 -9.29 8.56 20.03
C ARG A 151 -8.44 8.85 18.78
N GLN A 152 -7.13 8.62 18.88
CA GLN A 152 -6.15 8.90 17.85
C GLN A 152 -4.91 8.04 18.07
N CYS A 153 -4.03 7.97 17.07
CA CYS A 153 -2.64 7.59 17.32
C CYS A 153 -1.84 8.85 17.63
N ASP A 154 -1.04 8.82 18.69
CA ASP A 154 -0.05 9.85 19.00
C ASP A 154 1.34 9.28 18.71
N PHE A 155 1.98 9.77 17.64
CA PHE A 155 3.31 9.33 17.24
C PHE A 155 4.36 10.34 17.66
N ARG A 156 5.41 9.85 18.28
CA ARG A 156 6.63 10.59 18.52
C ARG A 156 7.78 9.90 17.80
N TRP A 157 8.33 10.59 16.82
CA TRP A 157 9.54 10.21 16.09
C TRP A 157 10.69 11.05 16.62
N ILE A 158 11.64 10.42 17.28
CA ILE A 158 12.67 11.10 18.05
C ILE A 158 14.03 10.69 17.50
N LEU A 159 14.87 11.68 17.26
CA LEU A 159 16.25 11.52 16.85
C LEU A 159 17.14 12.43 17.71
N PRO A 160 18.14 11.90 18.40
CA PRO A 160 19.10 12.74 19.10
C PRO A 160 19.77 13.74 18.16
N PRO A 161 19.98 15.01 18.57
CA PRO A 161 20.52 16.05 17.68
C PRO A 161 21.87 15.72 17.02
N PHE A 162 22.68 14.89 17.67
CA PHE A 162 23.98 14.45 17.15
C PHE A 162 23.90 13.24 16.20
N ALA A 163 22.73 12.61 16.09
CA ALA A 163 22.50 11.43 15.29
C ALA A 163 22.00 11.74 13.88
N GLN A 164 21.90 13.01 13.51
CA GLN A 164 21.52 13.42 12.16
C GLN A 164 22.62 12.99 11.18
N MET A 165 22.27 12.07 10.28
CA MET A 165 23.17 11.66 9.21
C MET A 165 23.13 12.66 8.06
N LYS A 166 24.30 12.99 7.53
CA LYS A 166 24.41 13.75 6.29
C LYS A 166 24.26 12.82 5.09
N PHE A 167 23.76 13.35 3.98
CA PHE A 167 23.62 12.57 2.74
C PHE A 167 24.97 11.99 2.24
N ASP A 168 26.12 12.66 2.53
CA ASP A 168 27.45 12.20 2.16
C ASP A 168 27.91 10.93 2.94
N ASP A 169 27.25 10.62 4.05
CA ASP A 169 27.57 9.46 4.89
C ASP A 169 26.94 8.15 4.34
N VAL A 170 26.09 8.26 3.33
CA VAL A 170 25.35 7.13 2.76
C VAL A 170 25.72 6.98 1.28
N LYS A 171 26.18 5.78 0.91
CA LYS A 171 26.41 5.45 -0.50
C LYS A 171 25.08 5.10 -1.17
N ASP A 172 24.85 5.72 -2.31
CA ASP A 172 23.75 5.37 -3.20
C ASP A 172 24.22 4.25 -4.13
N ASP A 173 23.98 3.01 -3.76
CA ASP A 173 24.30 1.83 -4.56
C ASP A 173 23.09 1.37 -5.42
N TYR A 174 22.06 2.21 -5.56
CA TYR A 174 20.79 1.82 -6.16
C TYR A 174 20.79 2.03 -7.68
N PRO A 175 20.88 0.99 -8.48
CA PRO A 175 20.79 1.13 -9.93
C PRO A 175 19.35 1.32 -10.36
N GLY A 176 19.01 2.49 -10.86
CA GLY A 176 17.88 2.63 -11.76
C GLY A 176 16.57 3.18 -11.24
N GLN A 177 16.49 3.73 -10.03
CA GLN A 177 15.32 4.53 -9.65
C GLN A 177 15.54 6.01 -9.98
N ASP A 178 14.59 6.60 -10.68
CA ASP A 178 14.51 8.03 -10.86
C ASP A 178 13.84 8.65 -9.63
N HIS A 179 14.64 8.91 -8.58
CA HIS A 179 14.14 9.47 -7.33
C HIS A 179 13.48 10.83 -7.50
N GLU A 180 13.93 11.65 -8.45
CA GLU A 180 13.25 12.92 -8.76
C GLU A 180 11.86 12.66 -9.31
N LYS A 181 11.72 11.73 -10.23
CA LYS A 181 10.43 11.31 -10.77
C LYS A 181 9.49 10.80 -9.68
N ASP A 182 10.00 10.07 -8.68
CA ASP A 182 9.20 9.46 -7.63
C ASP A 182 8.84 10.43 -6.48
N TYR A 183 9.75 11.31 -6.07
CA TYR A 183 9.60 12.10 -4.85
C TYR A 183 9.37 13.61 -5.09
N LEU A 184 9.98 14.20 -6.10
CA LEU A 184 9.83 15.62 -6.36
C LEU A 184 8.65 15.88 -7.28
N ALA A 185 7.80 16.82 -6.92
CA ALA A 185 6.62 17.23 -7.67
C ALA A 185 6.49 18.75 -7.69
N GLN A 186 6.00 19.28 -8.81
CA GLN A 186 5.81 20.73 -9.01
C GLN A 186 4.41 21.17 -8.55
N THR A 187 3.44 20.27 -8.57
CA THR A 187 2.06 20.55 -8.17
C THR A 187 1.56 19.56 -7.13
N PRO A 188 0.54 19.93 -6.31
CA PRO A 188 -0.09 18.99 -5.37
C PRO A 188 -0.68 17.75 -6.06
N GLU A 189 -1.28 17.91 -7.23
CA GLU A 189 -1.85 16.79 -8.00
C GLU A 189 -0.75 15.84 -8.47
N GLU A 190 0.38 16.36 -8.94
CA GLU A 190 1.53 15.56 -9.32
C GLU A 190 2.09 14.80 -8.09
N ALA A 191 2.22 15.48 -6.96
CA ALA A 191 2.67 14.83 -5.72
C ALA A 191 1.74 13.67 -5.32
N GLN A 192 0.43 13.85 -5.44
CA GLN A 192 -0.55 12.84 -5.10
C GLN A 192 -0.50 11.64 -6.06
N LYS A 193 -0.36 11.88 -7.38
CA LYS A 193 -0.16 10.81 -8.37
C LYS A 193 1.11 10.01 -8.08
N LYS A 194 2.22 10.68 -7.77
CA LYS A 194 3.47 10.02 -7.39
C LYS A 194 3.32 9.18 -6.12
N ASN A 195 2.57 9.69 -5.13
CA ASN A 195 2.28 8.94 -3.91
C ASN A 195 1.47 7.67 -4.20
N ILE A 196 0.42 7.76 -5.02
CA ILE A 196 -0.38 6.60 -5.43
C ILE A 196 0.50 5.59 -6.15
N ARG A 197 1.32 6.02 -7.11
CA ARG A 197 2.25 5.15 -7.83
C ARG A 197 3.20 4.41 -6.88
N ARG A 198 3.81 5.12 -5.93
CA ARG A 198 4.69 4.49 -4.94
C ARG A 198 3.95 3.47 -4.08
N GLY A 199 2.76 3.83 -3.57
CA GLY A 199 1.94 2.93 -2.80
C GLY A 199 1.53 1.68 -3.59
N THR A 200 1.18 1.81 -4.87
CA THR A 200 0.86 0.67 -5.72
C THR A 200 2.08 -0.23 -5.98
N ARG A 201 3.25 0.37 -6.19
CA ARG A 201 4.52 -0.38 -6.30
C ARG A 201 4.87 -1.12 -5.00
N LEU A 202 4.59 -0.51 -3.84
CA LEU A 202 4.72 -1.15 -2.54
C LEU A 202 3.88 -2.42 -2.42
N LEU A 203 2.68 -2.46 -3.01
CA LEU A 203 1.86 -3.67 -3.01
C LEU A 203 2.59 -4.84 -3.68
N GLY A 204 3.24 -4.62 -4.82
CA GLY A 204 4.07 -5.65 -5.47
C GLY A 204 5.21 -6.14 -4.56
N MET A 205 5.89 -5.23 -3.88
CA MET A 205 6.94 -5.58 -2.91
C MET A 205 6.39 -6.38 -1.72
N GLU A 206 5.23 -6.01 -1.19
CA GLU A 206 4.57 -6.73 -0.09
C GLU A 206 4.20 -8.17 -0.49
N LEU A 207 3.74 -8.37 -1.72
CA LEU A 207 3.44 -9.70 -2.27
C LEU A 207 4.71 -10.55 -2.39
N TYR A 208 5.81 -9.98 -2.90
CA TYR A 208 7.10 -10.68 -2.93
C TYR A 208 7.53 -11.11 -1.54
N MET A 209 7.55 -10.19 -0.59
CA MET A 209 7.99 -10.48 0.79
C MET A 209 7.07 -11.47 1.50
N LEU A 210 5.79 -11.50 1.14
CA LEU A 210 4.87 -12.53 1.61
C LEU A 210 5.30 -13.91 1.12
N ARG A 211 5.62 -14.05 -0.18
CA ARG A 211 6.11 -15.32 -0.72
C ARG A 211 7.40 -15.78 -0.04
N GLU A 212 8.36 -14.87 0.17
CA GLU A 212 9.60 -15.18 0.88
C GLU A 212 9.32 -15.65 2.31
N THR A 213 8.42 -14.98 3.02
CA THR A 213 8.02 -15.38 4.38
C THR A 213 7.37 -16.76 4.39
N LEU A 214 6.46 -17.02 3.47
CA LEU A 214 5.80 -18.33 3.38
C LEU A 214 6.80 -19.44 3.02
N ARG A 215 7.75 -19.18 2.14
CA ARG A 215 8.81 -20.13 1.79
C ARG A 215 9.72 -20.45 2.97
N GLU A 216 10.02 -19.46 3.80
CA GLU A 216 10.87 -19.64 4.99
C GLU A 216 10.14 -20.41 6.11
N TYR A 217 8.90 -20.03 6.40
CA TYR A 217 8.17 -20.57 7.55
C TYR A 217 7.35 -21.81 7.22
N PHE A 218 6.81 -21.93 6.00
CA PHE A 218 5.86 -22.96 5.59
C PHE A 218 6.17 -23.53 4.20
N PRO A 219 7.39 -24.04 3.93
CA PRO A 219 7.81 -24.44 2.59
C PRO A 219 6.89 -25.48 1.92
N GLU A 220 6.31 -26.40 2.70
CA GLU A 220 5.40 -27.44 2.21
C GLU A 220 3.98 -26.91 1.89
N ARG A 221 3.61 -25.76 2.46
CA ARG A 221 2.29 -25.17 2.34
C ARG A 221 2.27 -23.78 1.70
N GLN A 222 3.40 -23.30 1.21
CA GLN A 222 3.54 -21.92 0.74
C GLN A 222 2.49 -21.53 -0.32
N GLU A 223 2.27 -22.37 -1.33
CA GLU A 223 1.33 -22.05 -2.42
C GLU A 223 -0.14 -22.10 -1.92
N GLU A 224 -0.48 -23.09 -1.10
CA GLU A 224 -1.82 -23.20 -0.50
C GLU A 224 -2.16 -21.97 0.35
N LEU A 225 -1.24 -21.57 1.24
CA LEU A 225 -1.43 -20.41 2.12
C LEU A 225 -1.46 -19.10 1.33
N TYR A 226 -0.60 -18.96 0.33
CA TYR A 226 -0.59 -17.79 -0.55
C TYR A 226 -1.93 -17.63 -1.29
N GLU A 227 -2.44 -18.70 -1.90
CA GLU A 227 -3.74 -18.69 -2.57
C GLU A 227 -4.89 -18.35 -1.62
N LYS A 228 -4.94 -18.94 -0.42
CA LYS A 228 -5.94 -18.61 0.61
C LYS A 228 -5.90 -17.13 0.99
N ILE A 229 -4.72 -16.57 1.19
CA ILE A 229 -4.52 -15.15 1.52
C ILE A 229 -5.05 -14.28 0.38
N LEU A 230 -4.66 -14.54 -0.86
CA LEU A 230 -5.08 -13.73 -2.00
C LEU A 230 -6.58 -13.86 -2.28
N LYS A 231 -7.17 -15.03 -2.05
CA LYS A 231 -8.61 -15.24 -2.19
C LYS A 231 -9.37 -14.45 -1.14
N LEU A 232 -8.94 -14.49 0.13
CA LEU A 232 -9.55 -13.67 1.19
C LEU A 232 -9.39 -12.16 0.87
N LEU A 233 -8.22 -11.73 0.40
CA LEU A 233 -8.03 -10.36 -0.05
C LEU A 233 -9.04 -9.95 -1.13
N ALA A 234 -9.27 -10.80 -2.13
CA ALA A 234 -10.24 -10.53 -3.20
C ALA A 234 -11.68 -10.42 -2.68
N GLN A 235 -12.09 -11.31 -1.78
CA GLN A 235 -13.39 -11.28 -1.13
C GLN A 235 -13.62 -9.98 -0.34
N GLU A 236 -12.63 -9.57 0.44
CA GLU A 236 -12.71 -8.35 1.23
C GLU A 236 -12.70 -7.07 0.36
N ARG A 237 -11.94 -7.08 -0.74
CA ARG A 237 -11.96 -6.00 -1.74
C ARG A 237 -13.32 -5.93 -2.45
N ALA A 238 -13.92 -7.06 -2.79
CA ALA A 238 -15.29 -7.09 -3.36
C ALA A 238 -16.32 -6.53 -2.39
N ALA A 239 -16.23 -6.87 -1.09
CA ALA A 239 -17.10 -6.32 -0.07
C ALA A 239 -16.94 -4.79 0.08
N ASP A 240 -15.71 -4.28 0.06
CA ASP A 240 -15.45 -2.83 0.05
C ASP A 240 -15.99 -2.17 -1.23
N PHE A 241 -15.82 -2.80 -2.39
CA PHE A 241 -16.39 -2.30 -3.65
C PHE A 241 -17.91 -2.12 -3.54
N VAL A 242 -18.62 -3.16 -3.13
CA VAL A 242 -20.08 -3.12 -3.00
C VAL A 242 -20.52 -2.03 -2.03
N ARG A 243 -19.88 -1.98 -0.87
CA ARG A 243 -20.18 -0.99 0.18
C ARG A 243 -19.99 0.45 -0.31
N PHE A 244 -18.90 0.75 -0.99
CA PHE A 244 -18.61 2.10 -1.48
C PHE A 244 -19.44 2.46 -2.70
N PHE A 245 -19.74 1.49 -3.57
CA PHE A 245 -20.64 1.70 -4.69
C PHE A 245 -22.06 2.02 -4.23
N GLU A 246 -22.61 1.26 -3.28
CA GLU A 246 -23.91 1.52 -2.70
C GLU A 246 -23.98 2.91 -2.01
N ALA A 247 -22.90 3.31 -1.34
CA ALA A 247 -22.84 4.60 -0.66
C ALA A 247 -22.63 5.80 -1.59
N SER A 248 -22.01 5.61 -2.76
CA SER A 248 -21.71 6.71 -3.68
C SER A 248 -22.92 7.20 -4.45
N HIS A 249 -23.92 6.35 -4.69
CA HIS A 249 -25.07 6.59 -5.57
C HIS A 249 -24.71 6.99 -7.01
N GLU A 250 -23.48 6.71 -7.43
CA GLU A 250 -22.98 6.95 -8.78
C GLU A 250 -23.41 5.80 -9.71
N ASP A 251 -23.42 6.04 -11.03
CA ASP A 251 -23.49 4.93 -11.97
C ASP A 251 -22.19 4.11 -11.90
N TRP A 252 -22.26 2.85 -12.28
CA TRP A 252 -21.17 1.93 -12.10
C TRP A 252 -19.89 2.34 -12.86
N LYS A 253 -20.00 2.95 -14.05
CA LYS A 253 -18.84 3.39 -14.82
C LYS A 253 -18.14 4.56 -14.14
N THR A 254 -18.91 5.55 -13.70
CA THR A 254 -18.41 6.69 -12.93
C THR A 254 -17.75 6.22 -11.64
N PHE A 255 -18.39 5.30 -10.91
CA PHE A 255 -17.82 4.75 -9.69
C PHE A 255 -16.50 4.06 -9.94
N VAL A 256 -16.42 3.17 -10.93
CA VAL A 256 -15.20 2.44 -11.26
C VAL A 256 -14.09 3.38 -11.71
N THR A 257 -14.37 4.33 -12.58
CA THR A 257 -13.35 5.23 -13.15
C THR A 257 -12.84 6.28 -12.17
N LYS A 258 -13.65 6.70 -11.20
CA LYS A 258 -13.34 7.83 -10.32
C LYS A 258 -13.18 7.47 -8.85
N SER A 259 -13.85 6.42 -8.40
CA SER A 259 -14.00 6.13 -6.98
C SER A 259 -13.46 4.78 -6.57
N PHE A 260 -13.29 3.84 -7.49
CA PHE A 260 -12.78 2.52 -7.15
C PHE A 260 -11.28 2.39 -7.40
N ASP A 261 -10.66 1.51 -6.61
CA ASP A 261 -9.24 1.20 -6.65
C ASP A 261 -8.87 0.49 -7.96
N LEU A 262 -8.64 1.28 -8.97
CA LEU A 262 -7.98 0.77 -10.15
C LEU A 262 -6.64 1.48 -10.25
N PRO A 263 -5.53 0.73 -10.29
CA PRO A 263 -4.18 1.30 -10.32
C PRO A 263 -3.88 2.16 -11.55
N PHE A 264 -4.83 2.34 -12.45
CA PHE A 264 -4.68 3.17 -13.65
C PHE A 264 -4.66 4.68 -13.38
N ILE A 265 -5.06 5.14 -12.19
CA ILE A 265 -5.00 6.56 -11.84
C ILE A 265 -3.57 7.11 -11.77
N ALA A 266 -2.64 6.28 -11.37
CA ALA A 266 -1.23 6.68 -11.30
C ALA A 266 -0.54 6.67 -12.67
N PHE A 267 -1.21 6.16 -13.72
CA PHE A 267 -0.63 6.00 -15.04
C PHE A 267 -1.51 6.59 -16.12
N GLU A 268 -0.93 6.65 -17.29
CA GLU A 268 -1.68 6.89 -18.51
C GLU A 268 -2.40 5.60 -18.90
N ALA A 269 -3.73 5.59 -18.79
CA ALA A 269 -4.58 4.51 -19.24
C ALA A 269 -5.46 4.99 -20.37
N GLU A 270 -5.64 4.16 -21.38
CA GLU A 270 -6.63 4.32 -22.43
C GLU A 270 -7.92 3.66 -21.97
N ILE A 271 -9.03 4.41 -22.02
CA ILE A 271 -10.34 3.92 -21.58
C ILE A 271 -11.27 3.91 -22.78
N GLU A 272 -11.79 2.73 -23.13
CA GLU A 272 -12.85 2.52 -24.07
C GLU A 272 -14.12 2.10 -23.33
N GLU A 273 -15.27 2.69 -23.67
CA GLU A 273 -16.52 2.38 -23.02
C GLU A 273 -17.67 2.25 -24.02
N ASP A 274 -18.56 1.30 -23.77
CA ASP A 274 -19.88 1.22 -24.39
C ASP A 274 -20.98 1.14 -23.32
N GLU A 275 -22.20 0.75 -23.67
CA GLU A 275 -23.33 0.71 -22.71
C GLU A 275 -23.12 -0.31 -21.58
N THR A 276 -22.41 -1.41 -21.84
CA THR A 276 -22.31 -2.58 -20.96
C THR A 276 -20.90 -2.93 -20.51
N GLU A 277 -19.88 -2.37 -21.18
CA GLU A 277 -18.47 -2.70 -20.94
C GLU A 277 -17.64 -1.44 -20.74
N LEU A 278 -16.65 -1.54 -19.86
CA LEU A 278 -15.56 -0.59 -19.68
C LEU A 278 -14.25 -1.34 -19.85
N LYS A 279 -13.44 -0.92 -20.81
CA LYS A 279 -12.12 -1.49 -21.08
C LYS A 279 -11.03 -0.46 -20.74
N VAL A 280 -10.09 -0.87 -19.91
CA VAL A 280 -8.98 -0.03 -19.46
C VAL A 280 -7.67 -0.67 -19.86
N THR A 281 -6.94 -0.06 -20.78
CA THR A 281 -5.61 -0.51 -21.22
C THR A 281 -4.53 0.26 -20.51
N PHE A 282 -3.67 -0.44 -19.78
CA PHE A 282 -2.58 0.17 -19.02
C PHE A 282 -1.33 0.36 -19.89
N SER A 283 -0.80 1.57 -19.90
CA SER A 283 0.52 1.86 -20.48
C SER A 283 1.66 1.61 -19.47
N ASP A 284 1.33 1.50 -18.21
CA ASP A 284 2.26 1.36 -17.09
C ASP A 284 1.63 0.51 -15.99
N ASP A 285 2.42 -0.27 -15.25
CA ASP A 285 1.93 -1.17 -14.21
C ASP A 285 2.87 -1.17 -12.98
N PRO A 286 2.59 -0.35 -11.95
CA PRO A 286 3.45 -0.27 -10.78
C PRO A 286 3.44 -1.50 -9.87
N ILE A 287 2.41 -2.34 -9.88
CA ILE A 287 2.48 -3.64 -9.19
C ILE A 287 3.58 -4.46 -9.84
N ARG A 288 3.59 -4.47 -11.18
CA ARG A 288 4.64 -5.13 -11.95
C ARG A 288 6.02 -4.52 -11.71
N GLU A 289 6.12 -3.19 -11.61
CA GLU A 289 7.38 -2.50 -11.26
C GLU A 289 7.91 -2.95 -9.88
N GLY A 290 7.04 -3.05 -8.88
CA GLY A 290 7.39 -3.54 -7.57
C GLY A 290 7.89 -4.98 -7.57
N LEU A 291 7.23 -5.86 -8.31
CA LEU A 291 7.62 -7.27 -8.46
C LEU A 291 8.84 -7.44 -9.37
N ALA A 292 9.00 -6.61 -10.41
CA ALA A 292 10.16 -6.65 -11.32
C ALA A 292 11.48 -6.38 -10.59
N TYR A 293 11.42 -5.61 -9.52
CA TYR A 293 12.57 -5.38 -8.64
C TYR A 293 13.17 -6.69 -8.09
N PHE A 294 12.35 -7.72 -7.97
CA PHE A 294 12.70 -9.04 -7.47
C PHE A 294 12.65 -10.14 -8.54
N ASP A 295 12.74 -9.77 -9.82
CA ASP A 295 12.63 -10.69 -10.98
C ASP A 295 11.28 -11.44 -11.09
N MET A 296 10.22 -10.87 -10.51
CA MET A 296 8.87 -11.48 -10.45
C MET A 296 7.80 -10.70 -11.23
N ALA A 297 8.18 -9.97 -12.26
CA ALA A 297 7.26 -9.10 -13.02
C ALA A 297 6.03 -9.82 -13.60
N GLU A 298 6.19 -11.07 -14.00
CA GLU A 298 5.07 -11.83 -14.59
C GLU A 298 3.99 -12.22 -13.57
N GLU A 299 4.32 -12.25 -12.29
CA GLU A 299 3.36 -12.54 -11.22
C GLU A 299 2.34 -11.42 -11.02
N ALA A 300 2.65 -10.19 -11.44
CA ALA A 300 1.70 -9.09 -11.42
C ALA A 300 0.44 -9.39 -12.24
N TYR A 301 0.61 -9.99 -13.41
CA TYR A 301 -0.52 -10.39 -14.25
C TYR A 301 -1.35 -11.49 -13.59
N GLN A 302 -0.67 -12.49 -13.04
CA GLN A 302 -1.36 -13.57 -12.33
C GLN A 302 -2.13 -13.03 -11.12
N PHE A 303 -1.52 -12.15 -10.34
CA PHE A 303 -2.18 -11.50 -9.22
C PHE A 303 -3.42 -10.72 -9.66
N MET A 304 -3.30 -9.82 -10.64
CA MET A 304 -4.43 -9.02 -11.14
C MET A 304 -5.53 -9.89 -11.71
N HIS A 305 -5.17 -10.89 -12.52
CA HIS A 305 -6.13 -11.82 -13.08
C HIS A 305 -6.92 -12.58 -12.00
N GLN A 306 -6.23 -13.16 -11.03
CA GLN A 306 -6.85 -13.88 -9.92
C GLN A 306 -7.74 -12.97 -9.06
N GLN A 307 -7.27 -11.75 -8.74
CA GLN A 307 -8.09 -10.80 -7.98
C GLN A 307 -9.39 -10.48 -8.73
N CYS A 308 -9.33 -10.17 -10.02
CA CYS A 308 -10.52 -9.89 -10.81
C CYS A 308 -11.48 -11.09 -10.88
N CYS A 309 -10.98 -12.31 -11.11
CA CYS A 309 -11.79 -13.51 -11.14
C CYS A 309 -12.49 -13.75 -9.80
N TRP A 310 -11.75 -13.76 -8.68
CA TRP A 310 -12.32 -14.03 -7.37
C TRP A 310 -13.27 -12.94 -6.87
N MET A 311 -13.00 -11.66 -7.15
CA MET A 311 -13.96 -10.59 -6.85
C MET A 311 -15.26 -10.79 -7.62
N SER A 312 -15.19 -11.20 -8.89
CA SER A 312 -16.35 -11.42 -9.76
C SER A 312 -17.17 -12.66 -9.37
N GLU A 313 -16.63 -13.56 -8.55
CA GLU A 313 -17.36 -14.70 -7.98
C GLU A 313 -18.30 -14.29 -6.84
N GLU A 314 -18.12 -13.11 -6.24
CA GLU A 314 -18.95 -12.65 -5.15
C GLU A 314 -20.34 -12.25 -5.63
N GLU A 315 -21.39 -12.87 -5.05
CA GLU A 315 -22.78 -12.76 -5.51
C GLU A 315 -23.33 -11.31 -5.57
N ARG A 316 -22.81 -10.42 -4.71
CA ARG A 316 -23.25 -9.04 -4.61
C ARG A 316 -22.53 -8.08 -5.57
N MET A 317 -21.51 -8.53 -6.26
CA MET A 317 -20.77 -7.67 -7.20
C MET A 317 -21.67 -7.26 -8.36
N PRO A 318 -21.86 -5.95 -8.62
CA PRO A 318 -22.72 -5.47 -9.71
C PRO A 318 -22.03 -5.55 -11.08
N VAL A 319 -20.77 -5.93 -11.10
CA VAL A 319 -19.93 -6.03 -12.29
C VAL A 319 -19.10 -7.31 -12.26
N LYS A 320 -18.74 -7.81 -13.44
CA LYS A 320 -17.69 -8.82 -13.60
C LYS A 320 -16.43 -8.17 -14.10
N MET A 321 -15.29 -8.64 -13.60
CA MET A 321 -13.99 -8.12 -13.97
C MET A 321 -13.12 -9.25 -14.48
N ARG A 322 -12.35 -8.97 -15.54
CA ARG A 322 -11.26 -9.83 -15.99
C ARG A 322 -10.04 -8.99 -16.31
N PHE A 323 -8.87 -9.53 -16.06
CA PHE A 323 -7.60 -8.90 -16.37
C PHE A 323 -6.80 -9.82 -17.28
N GLU A 324 -6.34 -9.31 -18.41
CA GLU A 324 -5.63 -10.09 -19.42
C GLU A 324 -4.54 -9.26 -20.13
N LYS A 325 -3.67 -9.93 -20.88
CA LYS A 325 -2.73 -9.25 -21.78
C LYS A 325 -3.41 -9.09 -23.14
N ASN A 326 -3.42 -7.86 -23.65
CA ASN A 326 -3.88 -7.62 -25.00
C ASN A 326 -2.85 -8.08 -26.07
N ALA A 327 -3.19 -7.92 -27.35
CA ALA A 327 -2.32 -8.32 -28.46
C ALA A 327 -0.95 -7.62 -28.48
N GLU A 328 -0.83 -6.45 -27.83
CA GLU A 328 0.41 -5.68 -27.71
C GLU A 328 1.20 -6.06 -26.44
N GLY A 329 0.70 -7.00 -25.63
CA GLY A 329 1.31 -7.42 -24.38
C GLY A 329 1.10 -6.46 -23.21
N LYS A 330 0.24 -5.44 -23.37
CA LYS A 330 -0.18 -4.54 -22.30
C LYS A 330 -1.25 -5.17 -21.42
N GLY A 331 -1.30 -4.79 -20.15
CA GLY A 331 -2.38 -5.17 -19.26
C GLY A 331 -3.69 -4.50 -19.68
N GLU A 332 -4.76 -5.26 -19.70
CA GLU A 332 -6.10 -4.82 -20.03
C GLU A 332 -7.08 -5.31 -18.96
N LEU A 333 -7.77 -4.36 -18.31
CA LEU A 333 -8.87 -4.65 -17.39
C LEU A 333 -10.19 -4.42 -18.11
N VAL A 334 -11.02 -5.45 -18.14
CA VAL A 334 -12.37 -5.38 -18.71
C VAL A 334 -13.39 -5.53 -17.59
N ILE A 335 -14.34 -4.62 -17.53
CA ILE A 335 -15.41 -4.56 -16.53
C ILE A 335 -16.75 -4.55 -17.27
N GLU A 336 -17.58 -5.53 -16.96
CA GLU A 336 -18.89 -5.72 -17.57
C GLU A 336 -20.01 -5.65 -16.52
N VAL A 337 -21.15 -5.08 -16.88
CA VAL A 337 -22.36 -5.13 -16.04
C VAL A 337 -22.91 -6.55 -15.98
N VAL A 338 -23.32 -6.99 -14.80
CA VAL A 338 -23.94 -8.32 -14.59
C VAL A 338 -25.44 -8.24 -14.82
#